data_b67f2e172151bad01ba01ce42ff7d09a
#
_entry.id   b67f2e172151bad01ba01ce42ff7d09a
#
_cell.length_a   1.000
_cell.length_b   1.000
_cell.length_c   1.000
_cell.angle_alpha   90.00
_cell.angle_beta   90.00
_cell.angle_gamma   90.00
#
_symmetry.space_group_name_H-M   'P 1'
#
loop_
_entity.id
_entity.type
_entity.pdbx_description
1 polymer ?
#
loop_
_entity_poly.entity_id
_entity_poly.type
_entity_poly.pdbx_seq_one_letter_code
_entity_poly.pdbx_strand_id
1 'polypeptide(L)'
;MLEFESVRIEFPSDANIILGQTHFIKSVEDIYEAVVNTVPQAKFGLAFNEASGPCLTRSDGNDDDLRNTAIRNAQVVGAGHLFVLIIRNSFPINLLNAVQNTPEVCCIFCATANPLEVVVAKTEQGRGVMGVIDGNPPKGVEGTADIAHRQEFLRKLGYKR
;
A
#
# COMPACT_ATOMS: atom_id res chain seq x y z
N MET A 1 16.06 23.19 5.25
CA MET A 1 14.81 23.80 4.75
C MET A 1 13.80 22.71 4.46
N LEU A 2 12.51 22.97 4.65
CA LEU A 2 11.46 21.98 4.30
C LEU A 2 11.13 22.11 2.81
N GLU A 3 11.22 20.99 2.09
CA GLU A 3 10.87 20.89 0.67
C GLU A 3 9.77 19.86 0.50
N PHE A 4 8.97 19.99 -0.56
CA PHE A 4 7.96 19.02 -0.94
C PHE A 4 8.24 18.49 -2.34
N GLU A 5 8.01 17.18 -2.52
CA GLU A 5 8.08 16.55 -3.84
C GLU A 5 6.97 15.51 -4.00
N SER A 6 6.60 15.25 -5.25
CA SER A 6 5.71 14.15 -5.63
C SER A 6 6.54 12.99 -6.17
N VAL A 7 6.33 11.80 -5.63
CA VAL A 7 7.01 10.57 -6.05
C VAL A 7 5.99 9.65 -6.70
N ARG A 8 6.16 9.39 -7.99
CA ARG A 8 5.31 8.44 -8.72
C ARG A 8 5.62 7.01 -8.27
N ILE A 9 4.58 6.25 -7.97
CA ILE A 9 4.67 4.84 -7.61
C ILE A 9 4.41 3.98 -8.84
N GLU A 10 5.26 2.99 -9.06
CA GLU A 10 5.16 2.09 -10.20
C GLU A 10 4.92 0.66 -9.72
N PHE A 11 3.85 0.04 -10.21
CA PHE A 11 3.51 -1.35 -9.96
C PHE A 11 2.74 -1.94 -11.13
N PRO A 12 2.70 -3.28 -11.28
CA PRO A 12 2.04 -3.92 -12.40
C PRO A 12 0.55 -3.60 -12.45
N SER A 13 -0.01 -3.47 -13.67
CA SER A 13 -1.42 -3.13 -13.90
C SER A 13 -2.40 -4.18 -13.38
N ASP A 14 -1.94 -5.42 -13.17
CA ASP A 14 -2.71 -6.53 -12.60
C ASP A 14 -2.55 -6.68 -11.09
N ALA A 15 -1.85 -5.74 -10.45
CA ALA A 15 -1.60 -5.73 -9.02
C ALA A 15 -2.33 -4.58 -8.31
N ASN A 16 -2.47 -4.74 -7.00
CA ASN A 16 -2.91 -3.70 -6.08
C ASN A 16 -1.78 -3.37 -5.11
N ILE A 17 -1.84 -2.19 -4.50
CA ILE A 17 -0.84 -1.73 -3.56
C ILE A 17 -1.49 -1.23 -2.27
N ILE A 18 -0.84 -1.52 -1.14
CA ILE A 18 -1.13 -0.93 0.16
C ILE A 18 0.14 -0.22 0.63
N LEU A 19 0.02 1.05 0.97
CA LEU A 19 1.08 1.85 1.59
C LEU A 19 0.68 2.21 3.01
N GLY A 20 1.63 2.11 3.93
CA GLY A 20 1.41 2.51 5.30
C GLY A 20 2.68 2.79 6.06
N GLN A 21 2.52 3.14 7.33
CA GLN A 21 3.61 3.33 8.27
C GLN A 21 3.54 2.27 9.35
N THR A 22 4.68 1.68 9.69
CA THR A 22 4.79 0.65 10.70
C THR A 22 6.00 0.89 11.60
N HIS A 23 5.86 0.53 12.86
CA HIS A 23 6.79 0.94 13.92
C HIS A 23 8.10 0.16 13.95
N PHE A 24 8.14 -1.11 13.53
CA PHE A 24 9.23 -2.01 13.90
C PHE A 24 9.57 -3.02 12.78
N ILE A 25 10.85 -3.39 12.66
CA ILE A 25 11.36 -4.37 11.68
C ILE A 25 10.62 -5.71 11.72
N LYS A 26 10.07 -6.08 12.87
CA LYS A 26 9.22 -7.26 13.06
C LYS A 26 8.04 -7.29 12.09
N SER A 27 7.58 -6.11 11.62
CA SER A 27 6.49 -5.96 10.66
C SER A 27 6.75 -6.68 9.34
N VAL A 28 7.99 -6.86 8.92
CA VAL A 28 8.34 -7.58 7.69
C VAL A 28 7.82 -9.03 7.75
N GLU A 29 7.97 -9.69 8.89
CA GLU A 29 7.47 -11.04 9.11
C GLU A 29 6.00 -11.06 9.51
N ASP A 30 5.57 -10.15 10.39
CA ASP A 30 4.18 -10.11 10.86
C ASP A 30 3.19 -9.77 9.74
N ILE A 31 3.53 -8.85 8.85
CA ILE A 31 2.69 -8.55 7.67
C ILE A 31 2.71 -9.70 6.68
N TYR A 32 3.85 -10.36 6.48
CA TYR A 32 3.92 -11.58 5.68
C TYR A 32 2.94 -12.63 6.20
N GLU A 33 2.99 -12.93 7.49
CA GLU A 33 2.10 -13.90 8.14
C GLU A 33 0.63 -13.47 8.07
N ALA A 34 0.34 -12.19 8.26
CA ALA A 34 -1.02 -11.65 8.12
C ALA A 34 -1.60 -11.91 6.73
N VAL A 35 -0.80 -11.74 5.68
CA VAL A 35 -1.23 -11.99 4.30
C VAL A 35 -1.47 -13.48 4.06
N VAL A 36 -0.50 -14.34 4.34
CA VAL A 36 -0.61 -15.78 4.04
C VAL A 36 -1.68 -16.48 4.87
N ASN A 37 -1.93 -16.03 6.09
CA ASN A 37 -2.97 -16.58 6.96
C ASN A 37 -4.38 -16.12 6.56
N THR A 38 -4.49 -14.94 5.94
CA THR A 38 -5.80 -14.37 5.55
C THR A 38 -6.20 -14.79 4.14
N VAL A 39 -5.26 -14.74 3.19
CA VAL A 39 -5.48 -15.08 1.78
C VAL A 39 -4.32 -15.94 1.28
N PRO A 40 -4.36 -17.26 1.52
CA PRO A 40 -3.24 -18.16 1.21
C PRO A 40 -2.82 -18.19 -0.26
N GLN A 41 -3.75 -17.88 -1.19
CA GLN A 41 -3.47 -17.86 -2.63
C GLN A 41 -2.89 -16.53 -3.12
N ALA A 42 -2.82 -15.50 -2.30
CA ALA A 42 -2.27 -14.21 -2.68
C ALA A 42 -0.79 -14.34 -3.07
N LYS A 43 -0.42 -13.67 -4.15
CA LYS A 43 0.97 -13.41 -4.52
C LYS A 43 1.32 -12.00 -4.11
N PHE A 44 2.44 -11.81 -3.42
CA PHE A 44 2.78 -10.50 -2.89
C PHE A 44 4.27 -10.29 -2.68
N GLY A 45 4.63 -9.01 -2.64
CA GLY A 45 5.93 -8.52 -2.21
C GLY A 45 5.76 -7.39 -1.21
N LEU A 46 6.60 -7.39 -0.21
CA LEU A 46 6.61 -6.45 0.90
C LEU A 46 7.99 -5.82 1.04
N ALA A 47 8.04 -4.50 1.24
CA ALA A 47 9.24 -3.78 1.61
C ALA A 47 8.97 -2.83 2.78
N PHE A 48 9.97 -2.64 3.62
CA PHE A 48 9.93 -1.79 4.81
C PHE A 48 11.24 -1.02 4.95
N ASN A 49 11.16 0.28 5.19
CA ASN A 49 12.32 1.13 5.42
C ASN A 49 12.61 1.26 6.91
N GLU A 50 13.74 0.72 7.37
CA GLU A 50 14.24 1.04 8.71
C GLU A 50 14.46 2.55 8.86
N ALA A 51 14.22 3.08 10.05
CA ALA A 51 14.43 4.50 10.36
C ALA A 51 15.60 4.73 11.34
N SER A 52 16.28 3.69 11.74
CA SER A 52 17.43 3.74 12.67
C SER A 52 18.39 2.58 12.42
N GLY A 53 19.49 2.55 13.12
CA GLY A 53 20.53 1.53 12.96
C GLY A 53 21.15 1.57 11.55
N PRO A 54 21.22 0.45 10.83
CA PRO A 54 21.78 0.43 9.48
C PRO A 54 20.90 1.09 8.42
N CYS A 55 19.67 1.46 8.74
CA CYS A 55 18.69 2.12 7.83
C CYS A 55 18.56 1.40 6.49
N LEU A 56 18.33 0.09 6.54
CA LEU A 56 18.16 -0.73 5.34
C LEU A 56 16.68 -0.86 4.95
N THR A 57 16.43 -0.97 3.66
CA THR A 57 15.14 -1.44 3.15
C THR A 57 15.08 -2.95 3.33
N ARG A 58 14.19 -3.45 4.17
CA ARG A 58 13.94 -4.86 4.42
C ARG A 58 12.80 -5.33 3.53
N SER A 59 12.76 -6.62 3.19
CA SER A 59 11.73 -7.15 2.30
C SER A 59 11.42 -8.61 2.57
N ASP A 60 10.21 -9.01 2.21
CA ASP A 60 9.73 -10.39 2.20
C ASP A 60 8.62 -10.56 1.15
N GLY A 61 8.10 -11.75 0.99
CA GLY A 61 7.04 -12.05 0.04
C GLY A 61 7.19 -13.43 -0.56
N ASN A 62 6.21 -13.82 -1.34
CA ASN A 62 6.18 -15.11 -2.05
C ASN A 62 6.23 -14.96 -3.58
N ASP A 63 6.51 -13.75 -4.06
CA ASP A 63 6.68 -13.41 -5.48
C ASP A 63 7.84 -12.42 -5.61
N ASP A 64 8.91 -12.85 -6.27
CA ASP A 64 10.15 -12.08 -6.37
C ASP A 64 9.99 -10.79 -7.19
N ASP A 65 9.16 -10.78 -8.25
CA ASP A 65 8.93 -9.59 -9.06
C ASP A 65 8.19 -8.52 -8.24
N LEU A 66 7.16 -8.93 -7.49
CA LEU A 66 6.42 -8.02 -6.61
C LEU A 66 7.28 -7.53 -5.45
N ARG A 67 8.13 -8.39 -4.88
CA ARG A 67 9.07 -8.02 -3.84
C ARG A 67 10.07 -6.97 -4.34
N ASN A 68 10.68 -7.18 -5.50
CA ASN A 68 11.61 -6.23 -6.10
C ASN A 68 10.92 -4.90 -6.44
N THR A 69 9.68 -4.94 -6.89
CA THR A 69 8.89 -3.74 -7.16
C THR A 69 8.58 -2.99 -5.85
N ALA A 70 8.22 -3.68 -4.79
CA ALA A 70 8.01 -3.09 -3.47
C ALA A 70 9.29 -2.40 -2.95
N ILE A 71 10.45 -3.04 -3.09
CA ILE A 71 11.75 -2.48 -2.71
C ILE A 71 12.02 -1.17 -3.47
N ARG A 72 11.86 -1.17 -4.80
CA ARG A 72 12.11 0.05 -5.61
C ARG A 72 11.22 1.21 -5.15
N ASN A 73 9.93 0.96 -4.95
CA ASN A 73 8.99 1.99 -4.48
C ASN A 73 9.33 2.49 -3.06
N ALA A 74 9.68 1.60 -2.14
CA ALA A 74 10.09 1.98 -0.79
C ALA A 74 11.33 2.89 -0.82
N GLN A 75 12.30 2.57 -1.69
CA GLN A 75 13.54 3.33 -1.82
C GLN A 75 13.33 4.71 -2.47
N VAL A 76 12.52 4.81 -3.53
CA VAL A 76 12.28 6.11 -4.19
C VAL A 76 11.46 7.06 -3.31
N VAL A 77 10.55 6.55 -2.52
CA VAL A 77 9.85 7.35 -1.48
C VAL A 77 10.84 7.74 -0.38
N GLY A 78 11.64 6.81 0.08
CA GLY A 78 12.72 7.03 1.03
C GLY A 78 12.30 7.49 2.41
N ALA A 79 11.02 7.38 2.77
CA ALA A 79 10.54 7.73 4.10
C ALA A 79 10.82 6.59 5.09
N GLY A 80 11.34 6.94 6.26
CA GLY A 80 11.54 5.98 7.35
C GLY A 80 10.22 5.40 7.86
N HIS A 81 10.22 4.11 8.20
CA HIS A 81 9.06 3.34 8.64
C HIS A 81 7.93 3.19 7.61
N LEU A 82 8.14 3.60 6.36
CA LEU A 82 7.23 3.27 5.27
C LEU A 82 7.26 1.76 5.01
N PHE A 83 6.09 1.15 4.84
CA PHE A 83 5.98 -0.14 4.19
C PHE A 83 5.19 -0.06 2.88
N VAL A 84 5.57 -0.92 1.94
CA VAL A 84 4.94 -1.09 0.63
C VAL A 84 4.56 -2.55 0.50
N LEU A 85 3.28 -2.83 0.31
CA LEU A 85 2.75 -4.17 0.07
C LEU A 85 2.07 -4.20 -1.30
N ILE A 86 2.59 -4.99 -2.23
CA ILE A 86 2.03 -5.17 -3.58
C ILE A 86 1.47 -6.57 -3.69
N ILE A 87 0.22 -6.70 -4.14
CA ILE A 87 -0.53 -7.96 -4.13
C ILE A 87 -1.15 -8.28 -5.50
N ARG A 88 -1.16 -9.57 -5.83
CA ARG A 88 -1.92 -10.19 -6.92
C ARG A 88 -2.80 -11.31 -6.39
N ASN A 89 -3.79 -11.73 -7.18
CA ASN A 89 -4.75 -12.78 -6.85
C ASN A 89 -5.52 -12.52 -5.56
N SER A 90 -5.62 -11.26 -5.18
CA SER A 90 -6.33 -10.77 -4.01
C SER A 90 -6.54 -9.26 -4.14
N PHE A 91 -7.47 -8.73 -3.38
CA PHE A 91 -7.73 -7.29 -3.32
C PHE A 91 -7.42 -6.74 -1.93
N PRO A 92 -7.07 -5.45 -1.82
CA PRO A 92 -6.81 -4.84 -0.51
C PRO A 92 -7.93 -5.07 0.51
N ILE A 93 -9.19 -5.02 0.08
CA ILE A 93 -10.34 -5.27 0.98
C ILE A 93 -10.28 -6.63 1.69
N ASN A 94 -9.61 -7.62 1.10
CA ASN A 94 -9.45 -8.95 1.71
C ASN A 94 -8.38 -8.95 2.82
N LEU A 95 -7.47 -7.99 2.81
CA LEU A 95 -6.26 -7.97 3.64
C LEU A 95 -6.17 -6.81 4.61
N LEU A 96 -6.86 -5.69 4.34
CA LEU A 96 -6.72 -4.46 5.12
C LEU A 96 -6.92 -4.67 6.62
N ASN A 97 -7.96 -5.41 7.03
CA ASN A 97 -8.20 -5.65 8.44
C ASN A 97 -7.04 -6.43 9.10
N ALA A 98 -6.50 -7.43 8.43
CA ALA A 98 -5.38 -8.20 8.96
C ALA A 98 -4.12 -7.34 9.07
N VAL A 99 -3.83 -6.53 8.06
CA VAL A 99 -2.68 -5.62 8.07
C VAL A 99 -2.82 -4.54 9.14
N GLN A 100 -3.99 -3.91 9.24
CA GLN A 100 -4.27 -2.87 10.25
C GLN A 100 -4.20 -3.41 11.69
N ASN A 101 -4.54 -4.67 11.89
CA ASN A 101 -4.50 -5.32 13.20
C ASN A 101 -3.12 -5.87 13.57
N THR A 102 -2.14 -5.79 12.67
CA THR A 102 -0.74 -6.08 13.02
C THR A 102 -0.28 -5.04 14.06
N PRO A 103 0.25 -5.47 15.22
CA PRO A 103 0.48 -4.57 16.36
C PRO A 103 1.33 -3.34 16.06
N GLU A 104 2.30 -3.46 15.16
CA GLU A 104 3.23 -2.38 14.83
C GLU A 104 2.70 -1.41 13.78
N VAL A 105 1.65 -1.76 13.04
CA VAL A 105 1.10 -0.89 11.98
C VAL A 105 0.45 0.33 12.59
N CYS A 106 1.01 1.49 12.28
CA CYS A 106 0.55 2.79 12.81
C CYS A 106 -0.63 3.33 12.00
N CYS A 107 -0.53 3.27 10.67
CA CYS A 107 -1.57 3.76 9.77
C CYS A 107 -1.42 3.18 8.36
N ILE A 108 -2.51 3.23 7.61
CA ILE A 108 -2.56 2.97 6.17
C ILE A 108 -2.74 4.31 5.46
N PHE A 109 -1.88 4.62 4.48
CA PHE A 109 -2.01 5.83 3.65
C PHE A 109 -3.00 5.63 2.50
N CYS A 110 -2.95 4.47 1.84
CA CYS A 110 -3.87 4.09 0.77
C CYS A 110 -3.87 2.59 0.50
N ALA A 111 -4.90 2.16 -0.20
CA ALA A 111 -5.04 0.81 -0.74
C ALA A 111 -5.74 0.93 -2.10
N THR A 112 -5.03 0.65 -3.22
CA THR A 112 -5.51 1.02 -4.55
C THR A 112 -4.87 0.19 -5.67
N ALA A 113 -5.51 0.21 -6.84
CA ALA A 113 -4.93 -0.21 -8.13
C ALA A 113 -4.79 0.97 -9.10
N ASN A 114 -5.11 2.18 -8.66
CA ASN A 114 -5.06 3.38 -9.49
C ASN A 114 -3.62 3.91 -9.65
N PRO A 115 -3.37 4.76 -10.66
CA PRO A 115 -2.16 5.58 -10.68
C PRO A 115 -1.99 6.31 -9.35
N LEU A 116 -0.78 6.25 -8.81
CA LEU A 116 -0.51 6.69 -7.44
C LEU A 116 0.73 7.54 -7.37
N GLU A 117 0.63 8.66 -6.66
CA GLU A 117 1.77 9.48 -6.27
C GLU A 117 1.80 9.64 -4.75
N VAL A 118 3.00 9.68 -4.19
CA VAL A 118 3.22 9.96 -2.76
C VAL A 118 3.78 11.36 -2.63
N VAL A 119 3.13 12.20 -1.83
CA VAL A 119 3.63 13.53 -1.49
C VAL A 119 4.58 13.38 -0.29
N VAL A 120 5.82 13.79 -0.50
CA VAL A 120 6.91 13.62 0.46
C VAL A 120 7.41 15.00 0.92
N ALA A 121 7.51 15.16 2.23
CA ALA A 121 8.26 16.25 2.84
C ALA A 121 9.71 15.80 3.06
N LYS A 122 10.66 16.69 2.75
CA LYS A 122 12.10 16.43 2.87
C LYS A 122 12.76 17.50 3.73
N THR A 123 13.61 17.06 4.65
CA THR A 123 14.46 17.93 5.47
C THR A 123 15.89 17.39 5.46
N GLU A 124 16.80 18.06 6.16
CA GLU A 124 18.16 17.56 6.37
C GLU A 124 18.19 16.22 7.12
N GLN A 125 17.21 15.97 7.99
CA GLN A 125 17.10 14.73 8.76
C GLN A 125 16.67 13.55 7.90
N GLY A 126 15.76 13.75 6.95
CA GLY A 126 15.17 12.66 6.17
C GLY A 126 13.90 13.05 5.44
N ARG A 127 13.06 12.05 5.18
CA ARG A 127 11.85 12.16 4.35
C ARG A 127 10.64 11.61 5.10
N GLY A 128 9.50 12.26 4.91
CA GLY A 128 8.23 11.84 5.52
C GLY A 128 7.09 11.87 4.53
N VAL A 129 6.15 10.93 4.65
CA VAL A 129 4.94 10.90 3.82
C VAL A 129 3.93 11.90 4.37
N MET A 130 3.52 12.85 3.52
CA MET A 130 2.48 13.82 3.84
C MET A 130 1.09 13.34 3.44
N GLY A 131 1.01 12.50 2.43
CA GLY A 131 -0.22 11.94 1.90
C GLY A 131 0.00 11.33 0.53
N VAL A 132 -1.09 10.95 -0.11
CA VAL A 132 -1.07 10.32 -1.44
C VAL A 132 -2.06 11.00 -2.37
N ILE A 133 -1.78 10.91 -3.67
CA ILE A 133 -2.69 11.26 -4.75
C ILE A 133 -3.09 9.94 -5.41
N ASP A 134 -4.31 9.49 -5.14
CA ASP A 134 -4.84 8.19 -5.56
C ASP A 134 -5.86 8.39 -6.68
N GLY A 135 -5.46 8.05 -7.90
CA GLY A 135 -6.31 8.15 -9.07
C GLY A 135 -6.65 9.58 -9.48
N ASN A 136 -7.83 9.74 -10.06
CA ASN A 136 -8.30 11.01 -10.62
C ASN A 136 -9.26 11.73 -9.67
N PRO A 137 -9.37 13.05 -9.76
CA PRO A 137 -10.37 13.79 -8.99
C PRO A 137 -11.79 13.41 -9.43
N PRO A 138 -12.79 13.54 -8.54
CA PRO A 138 -14.18 13.24 -8.87
C PRO A 138 -14.71 14.18 -9.97
N LYS A 139 -15.54 13.63 -10.88
CA LYS A 139 -16.11 14.36 -12.00
C LYS A 139 -17.53 14.88 -11.73
N GLY A 140 -18.13 14.50 -10.62
CA GLY A 140 -19.49 14.87 -10.26
C GLY A 140 -20.02 14.04 -9.10
N VAL A 141 -21.35 14.13 -8.90
CA VAL A 141 -22.07 13.37 -7.88
C VAL A 141 -22.95 12.33 -8.57
N GLU A 142 -23.03 11.12 -8.02
CA GLU A 142 -23.87 10.05 -8.59
C GLU A 142 -25.35 10.44 -8.65
N GLY A 143 -25.99 10.13 -9.79
CA GLY A 143 -27.42 10.21 -9.96
C GLY A 143 -28.11 8.86 -9.73
N THR A 144 -29.43 8.81 -9.96
CA THR A 144 -30.25 7.60 -9.74
C THR A 144 -29.73 6.38 -10.52
N ALA A 145 -29.31 6.57 -11.78
CA ALA A 145 -28.77 5.50 -12.62
C ALA A 145 -27.42 4.99 -12.08
N ASP A 146 -26.57 5.88 -11.60
CA ASP A 146 -25.26 5.51 -11.03
C ASP A 146 -25.42 4.71 -9.73
N ILE A 147 -26.39 5.10 -8.89
CA ILE A 147 -26.74 4.37 -7.66
C ILE A 147 -27.20 2.95 -8.00
N ALA A 148 -28.10 2.79 -8.96
CA ALA A 148 -28.56 1.48 -9.40
C ALA A 148 -27.41 0.61 -9.93
N HIS A 149 -26.54 1.18 -10.75
CA HIS A 149 -25.36 0.51 -11.28
C HIS A 149 -24.42 0.05 -10.15
N ARG A 150 -24.12 0.92 -9.20
CA ARG A 150 -23.27 0.58 -8.04
C ARG A 150 -23.85 -0.58 -7.22
N GLN A 151 -25.16 -0.54 -6.96
CA GLN A 151 -25.86 -1.60 -6.21
C GLN A 151 -25.80 -2.94 -6.94
N GLU A 152 -26.06 -2.95 -8.25
CA GLU A 152 -25.98 -4.16 -9.08
C GLU A 152 -24.56 -4.71 -9.12
N PHE A 153 -23.56 -3.85 -9.33
CA PHE A 153 -22.15 -4.21 -9.41
C PHE A 153 -21.68 -4.90 -8.11
N LEU A 154 -22.02 -4.34 -6.94
CA LEU A 154 -21.62 -4.92 -5.66
C LEU A 154 -22.26 -6.31 -5.42
N ARG A 155 -23.48 -6.53 -5.90
CA ARG A 155 -24.16 -7.82 -5.82
C ARG A 155 -23.56 -8.83 -6.78
N LYS A 156 -23.24 -8.40 -8.00
CA LYS A 156 -22.54 -9.23 -9.00
C LYS A 156 -21.17 -9.69 -8.52
N LEU A 157 -20.46 -8.85 -7.78
CA LEU A 157 -19.18 -9.22 -7.15
C LEU A 157 -19.33 -10.10 -5.90
N GLY A 158 -20.55 -10.24 -5.37
CA GLY A 158 -20.83 -11.04 -4.17
C GLY A 158 -20.56 -10.32 -2.84
N TYR A 159 -20.27 -9.03 -2.82
CA TYR A 159 -20.04 -8.26 -1.59
C TYR A 159 -21.33 -7.83 -0.90
N LYS A 160 -22.43 -7.83 -1.63
CA LYS A 160 -23.77 -7.52 -1.12
C LYS A 160 -24.79 -8.54 -1.63
N ARG A 161 -25.92 -8.73 -0.87
CA ARG A 161 -27.05 -9.59 -1.20
C ARG A 161 -28.26 -8.77 -1.67
#